data_f2c99b4a494ca40a3d44750041cfbaea
#
_entry.id   f2c99b4a494ca40a3d44750041cfbaea
#
_cell.length_a   1.000
_cell.length_b   1.000
_cell.length_c   1.000
_cell.angle_alpha   90.00
_cell.angle_beta   90.00
_cell.angle_gamma   90.00
#
_symmetry.space_group_name_H-M   'P 1'
#
loop_
_entity.id
_entity.type
_entity.pdbx_description
1 polymer ?
#
loop_
_entity_poly.entity_id
_entity_poly.type
_entity_poly.pdbx_seq_one_letter_code
_entity_poly.pdbx_strand_id
1 'polypeptide(L)'
;MDVSDLRIFEAVARLGGINRAAADLHTVQSNVTTRLRLLEEELGAKLFHRGSRGVVLTAAGQRLLPYAHKIRDEIDNAWRAVADDGVPRGPMTIGSLETTMALRLSPVLAGYVASCPGVDVTLRSGTTGELIQSVLQRRLEGAFVCGPVHHPELIEEVVFNEELVLMAPPSSHGLAALLSQPNLRIIVLRAGCSYRQRLEDILARRGIVGLRLLEFGTLEAIFGSVAAGLGISLLPKALIGPVWQSGRITLHPLPATDAMVDTVFIRRRDGFLSSALAAFLDHVRSPSAMANAAE
;
A
#
# COMPACT_ATOMS: atom_id res chain seq x y z
N MET A 1 21.19 26.73 -6.46
CA MET A 1 20.25 25.57 -6.54
C MET A 1 18.84 26.10 -6.41
N ASP A 2 18.02 25.88 -7.41
CA ASP A 2 16.60 26.24 -7.39
C ASP A 2 15.71 24.99 -7.64
N VAL A 3 14.40 25.17 -7.55
CA VAL A 3 13.42 24.08 -7.75
C VAL A 3 13.48 23.49 -9.14
N SER A 4 13.75 24.31 -10.15
CA SER A 4 13.83 23.85 -11.54
C SER A 4 15.06 22.97 -11.76
N ASP A 5 16.17 23.25 -11.06
CA ASP A 5 17.37 22.41 -11.10
C ASP A 5 17.11 21.03 -10.52
N LEU A 6 16.39 20.97 -9.38
CA LEU A 6 16.01 19.71 -8.75
C LEU A 6 15.01 18.90 -9.59
N ARG A 7 14.05 19.57 -10.25
CA ARG A 7 13.12 18.90 -11.20
C ARG A 7 13.88 18.30 -12.39
N ILE A 8 14.85 19.01 -12.93
CA ILE A 8 15.71 18.51 -14.03
C ILE A 8 16.53 17.31 -13.53
N PHE A 9 17.17 17.44 -12.37
CA PHE A 9 17.95 16.36 -11.76
C PHE A 9 17.10 15.10 -11.58
N GLU A 10 15.90 15.23 -11.03
CA GLU A 10 14.97 14.12 -10.81
C GLU A 10 14.50 13.46 -12.11
N ALA A 11 14.14 14.27 -13.13
CA ALA A 11 13.72 13.76 -14.42
C ALA A 11 14.83 12.95 -15.11
N VAL A 12 16.08 13.42 -15.02
CA VAL A 12 17.24 12.69 -15.57
C VAL A 12 17.51 11.41 -14.78
N ALA A 13 17.37 11.43 -13.46
CA ALA A 13 17.53 10.25 -12.59
C ALA A 13 16.47 9.18 -12.92
N ARG A 14 15.20 9.57 -13.05
CA ARG A 14 14.07 8.70 -13.36
C ARG A 14 14.14 8.09 -14.75
N LEU A 15 14.50 8.89 -15.76
CA LEU A 15 14.47 8.47 -17.15
C LEU A 15 15.81 7.92 -17.64
N GLY A 16 16.89 8.07 -16.89
CA GLY A 16 18.22 7.55 -17.23
C GLY A 16 18.82 8.17 -18.50
N GLY A 17 18.39 9.38 -18.89
CA GLY A 17 18.89 10.05 -20.09
C GLY A 17 18.47 11.50 -20.23
N ILE A 18 19.41 12.33 -20.66
CA ILE A 18 19.23 13.79 -20.79
C ILE A 18 18.18 14.13 -21.86
N ASN A 19 18.21 13.47 -23.01
CA ASN A 19 17.25 13.71 -24.10
C ASN A 19 15.82 13.32 -23.69
N ARG A 20 15.68 12.20 -22.97
CA ARG A 20 14.38 11.76 -22.45
C ARG A 20 13.82 12.73 -21.41
N ALA A 21 14.68 13.23 -20.52
CA ALA A 21 14.30 14.24 -19.54
C ALA A 21 13.94 15.58 -20.21
N ALA A 22 14.64 15.98 -21.24
CA ALA A 22 14.33 17.19 -22.00
C ALA A 22 12.95 17.12 -22.67
N ALA A 23 12.61 15.97 -23.27
CA ALA A 23 11.30 15.72 -23.86
C ALA A 23 10.18 15.73 -22.81
N ASP A 24 10.38 15.06 -21.66
CA ASP A 24 9.44 14.98 -20.54
C ASP A 24 9.17 16.36 -19.91
N LEU A 25 10.21 17.21 -19.83
CA LEU A 25 10.13 18.56 -19.29
C LEU A 25 9.77 19.64 -20.33
N HIS A 26 9.43 19.24 -21.56
CA HIS A 26 9.12 20.15 -22.68
C HIS A 26 10.19 21.23 -22.89
N THR A 27 11.47 20.85 -22.82
CA THR A 27 12.62 21.74 -23.01
C THR A 27 13.66 21.14 -23.95
N VAL A 28 14.75 21.87 -24.21
CA VAL A 28 15.84 21.40 -25.06
C VAL A 28 16.96 20.75 -24.26
N GLN A 29 17.65 19.78 -24.87
CA GLN A 29 18.74 19.01 -24.24
C GLN A 29 19.89 19.92 -23.72
N SER A 30 20.19 21.02 -24.42
CA SER A 30 21.21 21.97 -23.99
C SER A 30 20.86 22.66 -22.66
N ASN A 31 19.58 22.99 -22.42
CA ASN A 31 19.10 23.55 -21.16
C ASN A 31 19.27 22.55 -20.01
N VAL A 32 18.83 21.30 -20.20
CA VAL A 32 19.00 20.24 -19.20
C VAL A 32 20.48 20.05 -18.84
N THR A 33 21.35 19.99 -19.86
CA THR A 33 22.80 19.81 -19.65
C THR A 33 23.42 20.98 -18.89
N THR A 34 23.08 22.22 -19.26
CA THR A 34 23.62 23.44 -18.64
C THR A 34 23.17 23.52 -17.17
N ARG A 35 21.87 23.32 -16.89
CA ARG A 35 21.35 23.41 -15.53
C ARG A 35 21.90 22.32 -14.61
N LEU A 36 22.04 21.08 -15.10
CA LEU A 36 22.71 20.02 -14.34
C LEU A 36 24.17 20.34 -14.05
N ARG A 37 24.90 20.91 -15.04
CA ARG A 37 26.30 21.31 -14.81
C ARG A 37 26.41 22.38 -13.73
N LEU A 38 25.57 23.42 -13.79
CA LEU A 38 25.53 24.48 -12.79
C LEU A 38 25.17 23.93 -11.39
N LEU A 39 24.20 23.03 -11.29
CA LEU A 39 23.85 22.35 -10.03
C LEU A 39 25.04 21.54 -9.47
N GLU A 40 25.73 20.77 -10.32
CA GLU A 40 26.93 20.02 -9.93
C GLU A 40 28.08 20.94 -9.46
N GLU A 41 28.26 22.06 -10.12
CA GLU A 41 29.28 23.08 -9.77
C GLU A 41 28.95 23.73 -8.42
N GLU A 42 27.71 24.13 -8.20
CA GLU A 42 27.26 24.73 -6.94
C GLU A 42 27.38 23.77 -5.76
N LEU A 43 27.04 22.48 -5.97
CA LEU A 43 27.15 21.45 -4.94
C LEU A 43 28.57 20.88 -4.77
N GLY A 44 29.50 21.25 -5.65
CA GLY A 44 30.88 20.75 -5.65
C GLY A 44 30.99 19.24 -5.88
N ALA A 45 29.97 18.61 -6.49
CA ALA A 45 29.90 17.16 -6.66
C ALA A 45 29.25 16.78 -7.98
N LYS A 46 29.77 15.74 -8.64
CA LYS A 46 29.09 15.10 -9.76
C LYS A 46 27.92 14.28 -9.26
N LEU A 47 26.76 14.50 -9.88
CA LEU A 47 25.51 13.81 -9.54
C LEU A 47 25.25 12.61 -10.43
N PHE A 48 25.85 12.60 -11.64
CA PHE A 48 25.69 11.54 -12.60
C PHE A 48 27.02 11.05 -13.18
N HIS A 49 27.10 9.73 -13.40
CA HIS A 49 28.04 9.11 -14.32
C HIS A 49 27.42 9.11 -15.70
N ARG A 50 28.13 9.65 -16.69
CA ARG A 50 27.73 9.65 -18.11
C ARG A 50 28.53 8.57 -18.85
N GLY A 51 27.84 7.62 -19.44
CA GLY A 51 28.47 6.53 -20.18
C GLY A 51 27.70 6.15 -21.45
N SER A 52 28.26 5.24 -22.23
CA SER A 52 27.63 4.74 -23.49
C SER A 52 26.28 4.07 -23.28
N ARG A 53 25.96 3.64 -22.04
CA ARG A 53 24.69 2.99 -21.67
C ARG A 53 23.67 3.97 -21.07
N GLY A 54 23.95 5.28 -21.06
CA GLY A 54 23.06 6.30 -20.50
C GLY A 54 23.65 7.03 -19.30
N VAL A 55 22.76 7.55 -18.46
CA VAL A 55 23.08 8.38 -17.30
C VAL A 55 22.67 7.65 -16.02
N VAL A 56 23.61 7.44 -15.09
CA VAL A 56 23.40 6.72 -13.82
C VAL A 56 23.82 7.62 -12.66
N LEU A 57 23.08 7.59 -11.57
CA LEU A 57 23.42 8.38 -10.37
C LEU A 57 24.77 7.99 -9.76
N THR A 58 25.52 9.00 -9.35
CA THR A 58 26.67 8.81 -8.43
C THR A 58 26.18 8.58 -7.01
N ALA A 59 27.08 8.25 -6.07
CA ALA A 59 26.76 8.21 -4.66
C ALA A 59 26.23 9.57 -4.11
N ALA A 60 26.73 10.70 -4.63
CA ALA A 60 26.21 12.03 -4.30
C ALA A 60 24.80 12.24 -4.84
N GLY A 61 24.55 11.82 -6.10
CA GLY A 61 23.22 11.86 -6.70
C GLY A 61 22.21 11.00 -5.95
N GLN A 62 22.60 9.79 -5.53
CA GLN A 62 21.75 8.92 -4.72
C GLN A 62 21.37 9.56 -3.38
N ARG A 63 22.27 10.28 -2.73
CA ARG A 63 21.96 11.02 -1.49
C ARG A 63 21.08 12.25 -1.72
N LEU A 64 21.24 12.94 -2.85
CA LEU A 64 20.42 14.13 -3.18
C LEU A 64 18.97 13.74 -3.58
N LEU A 65 18.75 12.60 -4.22
CA LEU A 65 17.47 12.22 -4.80
C LEU A 65 16.30 12.25 -3.79
N PRO A 66 16.42 11.72 -2.58
CA PRO A 66 15.34 11.81 -1.58
C PRO A 66 14.97 13.26 -1.20
N TYR A 67 15.95 14.15 -1.16
CA TYR A 67 15.72 15.57 -0.87
C TYR A 67 15.04 16.29 -2.03
N ALA A 68 15.43 15.97 -3.27
CA ALA A 68 14.76 16.51 -4.46
C ALA A 68 13.28 16.11 -4.51
N HIS A 69 12.98 14.84 -4.24
CA HIS A 69 11.60 14.36 -4.11
C HIS A 69 10.84 15.12 -3.02
N LYS A 70 11.41 15.25 -1.82
CA LYS A 70 10.77 15.94 -0.70
C LYS A 70 10.46 17.39 -1.00
N ILE A 71 11.40 18.13 -1.63
CA ILE A 71 11.20 19.54 -2.00
C ILE A 71 10.09 19.67 -3.04
N ARG A 72 10.09 18.83 -4.09
CA ARG A 72 9.00 18.81 -5.08
C ARG A 72 7.66 18.59 -4.42
N ASP A 73 7.57 17.59 -3.56
CA ASP A 73 6.33 17.20 -2.90
C ASP A 73 5.79 18.29 -1.96
N GLU A 74 6.70 19.05 -1.30
CA GLU A 74 6.31 20.21 -0.48
C GLU A 74 5.76 21.36 -1.34
N ILE A 75 6.31 21.58 -2.51
CA ILE A 75 5.80 22.58 -3.45
C ILE A 75 4.41 22.16 -3.96
N ASP A 76 4.24 20.88 -4.31
CA ASP A 76 2.95 20.35 -4.75
C ASP A 76 1.90 20.41 -3.62
N ASN A 77 2.32 20.21 -2.35
CA ASN A 77 1.46 20.42 -1.18
C ASN A 77 1.07 21.88 -1.02
N ALA A 78 2.01 22.82 -1.19
CA ALA A 78 1.73 24.25 -1.08
C ALA A 78 0.71 24.70 -2.15
N TRP A 79 0.86 24.23 -3.39
CA TRP A 79 -0.09 24.49 -4.46
C TRP A 79 -1.50 23.95 -4.11
N ARG A 80 -1.57 22.70 -3.63
CA ARG A 80 -2.85 22.10 -3.22
C ARG A 80 -3.49 22.85 -2.05
N ALA A 81 -2.70 23.24 -1.05
CA ALA A 81 -3.20 23.98 0.10
C ALA A 81 -3.78 25.36 -0.27
N VAL A 82 -3.15 26.04 -1.22
CA VAL A 82 -3.66 27.35 -1.71
C VAL A 82 -4.92 27.18 -2.57
N ALA A 83 -5.00 26.09 -3.35
CA ALA A 83 -6.14 25.81 -4.23
C ALA A 83 -7.34 25.20 -3.51
N ASP A 84 -7.16 24.69 -2.27
CA ASP A 84 -8.22 24.08 -1.47
C ASP A 84 -9.06 25.16 -0.76
N ASP A 85 -10.28 25.33 -1.23
CA ASP A 85 -11.26 26.26 -0.68
C ASP A 85 -12.28 25.62 0.29
N GLY A 86 -11.98 24.38 0.75
CA GLY A 86 -12.84 23.61 1.63
C GLY A 86 -13.92 22.79 0.90
N VAL A 87 -13.98 22.86 -0.44
CA VAL A 87 -14.91 22.05 -1.23
C VAL A 87 -14.17 20.83 -1.77
N PRO A 88 -14.63 19.59 -1.45
CA PRO A 88 -13.99 18.37 -1.94
C PRO A 88 -13.97 18.30 -3.47
N ARG A 89 -12.77 18.37 -4.08
CA ARG A 89 -12.58 18.27 -5.53
C ARG A 89 -11.13 17.94 -5.91
N GLY A 90 -10.96 17.55 -7.17
CA GLY A 90 -9.64 17.21 -7.75
C GLY A 90 -9.21 15.77 -7.51
N PRO A 91 -8.00 15.40 -7.88
CA PRO A 91 -7.50 14.05 -7.79
C PRO A 91 -7.17 13.68 -6.33
N MET A 92 -7.59 12.48 -5.92
CA MET A 92 -7.26 11.88 -4.63
C MET A 92 -6.77 10.44 -4.87
N THR A 93 -5.54 10.13 -4.46
CA THR A 93 -4.98 8.78 -4.61
C THR A 93 -4.73 8.15 -3.25
N ILE A 94 -5.42 7.05 -2.96
CA ILE A 94 -5.31 6.28 -1.73
C ILE A 94 -4.91 4.83 -2.00
N GLY A 95 -4.19 4.25 -1.03
CA GLY A 95 -3.82 2.84 -1.03
C GLY A 95 -4.75 1.99 -0.18
N SER A 96 -4.86 0.70 -0.50
CA SER A 96 -5.58 -0.25 0.37
C SER A 96 -5.07 -1.67 0.20
N LEU A 97 -5.17 -2.45 1.28
CA LEU A 97 -5.10 -3.90 1.19
C LEU A 97 -6.23 -4.40 0.30
N GLU A 98 -5.98 -5.48 -0.44
CA GLU A 98 -6.99 -6.12 -1.29
C GLU A 98 -8.20 -6.59 -0.47
N THR A 99 -7.96 -7.15 0.71
CA THR A 99 -9.01 -7.60 1.64
C THR A 99 -9.87 -6.46 2.15
N THR A 100 -9.27 -5.33 2.54
CA THR A 100 -10.00 -4.13 2.98
C THR A 100 -10.80 -3.53 1.85
N MET A 101 -10.24 -3.50 0.64
CA MET A 101 -10.93 -3.02 -0.55
C MET A 101 -12.18 -3.86 -0.85
N ALA A 102 -12.05 -5.19 -0.80
CA ALA A 102 -13.16 -6.10 -1.06
C ALA A 102 -14.26 -6.04 0.01
N LEU A 103 -13.88 -5.91 1.30
CA LEU A 103 -14.83 -5.97 2.40
C LEU A 103 -15.47 -4.63 2.75
N ARG A 104 -14.69 -3.54 2.72
CA ARG A 104 -15.05 -2.29 3.40
C ARG A 104 -15.21 -1.10 2.46
N LEU A 105 -14.36 -0.98 1.45
CA LEU A 105 -14.27 0.27 0.71
C LEU A 105 -15.35 0.45 -0.35
N SER A 106 -15.92 -0.62 -0.91
CA SER A 106 -16.95 -0.49 -1.95
C SER A 106 -18.17 0.32 -1.52
N PRO A 107 -18.83 0.05 -0.37
CA PRO A 107 -19.97 0.87 0.09
C PRO A 107 -19.54 2.27 0.52
N VAL A 108 -18.37 2.44 1.13
CA VAL A 108 -17.83 3.75 1.51
C VAL A 108 -17.62 4.63 0.28
N LEU A 109 -17.01 4.06 -0.76
CA LEU A 109 -16.77 4.78 -2.01
C LEU A 109 -18.05 5.15 -2.74
N ALA A 110 -19.05 4.26 -2.75
CA ALA A 110 -20.35 4.58 -3.37
C ALA A 110 -20.99 5.81 -2.72
N GLY A 111 -20.99 5.88 -1.39
CA GLY A 111 -21.49 7.04 -0.65
C GLY A 111 -20.66 8.31 -0.86
N TYR A 112 -19.34 8.16 -0.84
CA TYR A 112 -18.41 9.26 -1.03
C TYR A 112 -18.49 9.89 -2.42
N VAL A 113 -18.46 9.08 -3.49
CA VAL A 113 -18.54 9.56 -4.87
C VAL A 113 -19.89 10.25 -5.15
N ALA A 114 -20.97 9.74 -4.56
CA ALA A 114 -22.29 10.39 -4.67
C ALA A 114 -22.32 11.76 -3.98
N SER A 115 -21.64 11.91 -2.83
CA SER A 115 -21.62 13.15 -2.05
C SER A 115 -20.57 14.16 -2.55
N CYS A 116 -19.48 13.67 -3.15
CA CYS A 116 -18.35 14.48 -3.59
C CYS A 116 -18.02 14.22 -5.08
N PRO A 117 -18.93 14.55 -6.01
CA PRO A 117 -18.77 14.21 -7.44
C PRO A 117 -17.62 14.97 -8.13
N GLY A 118 -17.06 15.99 -7.50
CA GLY A 118 -15.90 16.74 -7.99
C GLY A 118 -14.56 16.07 -7.69
N VAL A 119 -14.54 14.95 -6.96
CA VAL A 119 -13.31 14.24 -6.60
C VAL A 119 -13.06 13.07 -7.55
N ASP A 120 -11.87 13.05 -8.15
CA ASP A 120 -11.39 11.93 -8.98
C ASP A 120 -10.59 10.95 -8.11
N VAL A 121 -11.24 9.87 -7.68
CA VAL A 121 -10.67 8.90 -6.74
C VAL A 121 -9.90 7.82 -7.47
N THR A 122 -8.62 7.69 -7.15
CA THR A 122 -7.80 6.56 -7.57
C THR A 122 -7.46 5.66 -6.39
N LEU A 123 -7.83 4.37 -6.47
CA LEU A 123 -7.44 3.36 -5.50
C LEU A 123 -6.28 2.50 -6.03
N ARG A 124 -5.27 2.28 -5.18
CA ARG A 124 -4.14 1.40 -5.48
C ARG A 124 -4.06 0.28 -4.47
N SER A 125 -4.11 -0.97 -4.95
CA SER A 125 -3.89 -2.13 -4.09
C SER A 125 -2.39 -2.36 -3.85
N GLY A 126 -2.07 -2.87 -2.65
CA GLY A 126 -0.70 -3.24 -2.30
C GLY A 126 -0.64 -4.01 -0.98
N THR A 127 0.54 -4.50 -0.65
CA THR A 127 0.83 -5.06 0.67
C THR A 127 1.05 -3.95 1.69
N THR A 128 0.95 -4.26 2.99
CA THR A 128 1.21 -3.28 4.06
C THR A 128 2.55 -2.57 3.87
N GLY A 129 3.63 -3.31 3.57
CA GLY A 129 4.96 -2.72 3.36
C GLY A 129 5.03 -1.79 2.14
N GLU A 130 4.46 -2.20 1.00
CA GLU A 130 4.41 -1.38 -0.22
C GLU A 130 3.61 -0.10 -0.04
N LEU A 131 2.48 -0.19 0.66
CA LEU A 131 1.59 0.93 0.93
C LEU A 131 2.24 1.93 1.90
N ILE A 132 2.87 1.45 2.99
CA ILE A 132 3.65 2.30 3.90
C ILE A 132 4.73 3.06 3.12
N GLN A 133 5.52 2.36 2.31
CA GLN A 133 6.55 3.01 1.49
C GLN A 133 5.96 4.02 0.50
N SER A 134 4.82 3.72 -0.08
CA SER A 134 4.15 4.64 -1.02
C SER A 134 3.62 5.90 -0.36
N VAL A 135 3.12 5.81 0.90
CA VAL A 135 2.72 6.97 1.70
C VAL A 135 3.95 7.79 2.13
N LEU A 136 5.02 7.13 2.61
CA LEU A 136 6.27 7.80 2.97
C LEU A 136 6.90 8.55 1.78
N GLN A 137 6.80 7.96 0.59
CA GLN A 137 7.29 8.56 -0.66
C GLN A 137 6.27 9.51 -1.30
N ARG A 138 5.18 9.87 -0.62
CA ARG A 138 4.13 10.81 -1.08
C ARG A 138 3.46 10.41 -2.41
N ARG A 139 3.53 9.13 -2.80
CA ARG A 139 2.81 8.58 -3.96
C ARG A 139 1.34 8.31 -3.68
N LEU A 140 0.98 8.24 -2.40
CA LEU A 140 -0.38 8.10 -1.88
C LEU A 140 -0.60 9.16 -0.81
N GLU A 141 -1.79 9.74 -0.76
CA GLU A 141 -2.19 10.69 0.29
C GLU A 141 -2.41 9.97 1.62
N GLY A 142 -2.82 8.71 1.56
CA GLY A 142 -2.94 7.81 2.70
C GLY A 142 -3.21 6.39 2.23
N ALA A 143 -3.24 5.45 3.17
CA ALA A 143 -3.50 4.05 2.87
C ALA A 143 -4.14 3.29 4.04
N PHE A 144 -4.98 2.31 3.71
CA PHE A 144 -5.48 1.32 4.64
C PHE A 144 -4.51 0.14 4.69
N VAL A 145 -3.96 -0.11 5.87
CA VAL A 145 -2.96 -1.17 6.10
C VAL A 145 -3.29 -1.95 7.36
N CYS A 146 -2.68 -3.11 7.51
CA CYS A 146 -2.76 -3.87 8.75
C CYS A 146 -1.91 -3.18 9.83
N GLY A 147 -2.53 -2.83 10.95
CA GLY A 147 -1.88 -2.19 12.09
C GLY A 147 -1.29 -3.19 13.10
N PRO A 148 -0.57 -2.68 14.10
CA PRO A 148 -0.09 -1.29 14.23
C PRO A 148 1.13 -0.99 13.36
N VAL A 149 1.35 0.29 12.98
CA VAL A 149 2.43 0.70 12.05
C VAL A 149 3.56 1.45 12.73
N HIS A 150 3.44 2.01 13.87
CA HIS A 150 4.49 2.67 14.69
C HIS A 150 5.64 3.34 13.89
N HIS A 151 5.31 4.30 13.01
CA HIS A 151 6.32 5.03 12.26
C HIS A 151 6.31 6.53 12.62
N PRO A 152 7.48 7.17 12.93
CA PRO A 152 7.52 8.55 13.43
C PRO A 152 6.97 9.59 12.45
N GLU A 153 7.08 9.34 11.15
CA GLU A 153 6.58 10.25 10.09
C GLU A 153 5.12 10.01 9.71
N LEU A 154 4.46 8.99 10.29
CA LEU A 154 3.08 8.67 9.99
C LEU A 154 2.15 9.00 11.16
N ILE A 155 0.92 9.33 10.83
CA ILE A 155 -0.24 9.27 11.72
C ILE A 155 -1.00 8.02 11.35
N GLU A 156 -1.40 7.23 12.33
CA GLU A 156 -2.28 6.09 12.16
C GLU A 156 -3.57 6.28 12.94
N GLU A 157 -4.67 5.82 12.36
CA GLU A 157 -6.00 5.83 12.94
C GLU A 157 -6.65 4.47 12.71
N VAL A 158 -7.11 3.81 13.77
CA VAL A 158 -7.85 2.54 13.65
C VAL A 158 -9.21 2.84 13.03
N VAL A 159 -9.51 2.16 11.92
CA VAL A 159 -10.76 2.37 11.16
C VAL A 159 -11.64 1.14 11.09
N PHE A 160 -11.05 -0.07 11.08
CA PHE A 160 -11.81 -1.32 11.10
C PHE A 160 -11.12 -2.35 12.00
N ASN A 161 -11.92 -3.25 12.58
CA ASN A 161 -11.43 -4.42 13.30
C ASN A 161 -11.88 -5.67 12.52
N GLU A 162 -10.97 -6.61 12.31
CA GLU A 162 -11.24 -7.84 11.56
C GLU A 162 -10.96 -9.07 12.42
N GLU A 163 -11.86 -10.05 12.37
CA GLU A 163 -11.63 -11.38 12.93
C GLU A 163 -11.00 -12.27 11.86
N LEU A 164 -9.77 -12.70 12.08
CA LEU A 164 -9.09 -13.66 11.22
C LEU A 164 -9.46 -15.09 11.60
N VAL A 165 -9.61 -15.95 10.61
CA VAL A 165 -9.82 -17.39 10.80
C VAL A 165 -8.87 -18.18 9.91
N LEU A 166 -8.48 -19.36 10.38
CA LEU A 166 -7.72 -20.30 9.57
C LEU A 166 -8.68 -21.03 8.65
N MET A 167 -8.44 -20.95 7.36
CA MET A 167 -9.19 -21.60 6.30
C MET A 167 -8.47 -22.89 5.89
N ALA A 168 -9.19 -24.00 5.82
CA ALA A 168 -8.67 -25.33 5.51
C ALA A 168 -9.57 -26.10 4.54
N PRO A 169 -9.07 -27.19 3.93
CA PRO A 169 -9.89 -28.06 3.11
C PRO A 169 -11.07 -28.68 3.88
N PRO A 170 -12.17 -29.07 3.22
CA PRO A 170 -13.36 -29.62 3.88
C PRO A 170 -13.12 -30.94 4.60
N SER A 171 -12.09 -31.69 4.21
CA SER A 171 -11.69 -32.97 4.84
C SER A 171 -10.89 -32.82 6.15
N SER A 172 -10.65 -31.60 6.62
CA SER A 172 -9.86 -31.38 7.83
C SER A 172 -10.65 -31.69 9.11
N HIS A 173 -10.22 -32.73 9.84
CA HIS A 173 -10.82 -33.18 11.10
C HIS A 173 -10.16 -32.48 12.30
N GLY A 174 -10.49 -31.21 12.52
CA GLY A 174 -9.96 -30.43 13.63
C GLY A 174 -8.58 -29.80 13.37
N LEU A 175 -8.34 -28.68 14.04
CA LEU A 175 -7.12 -27.87 13.85
C LEU A 175 -5.84 -28.65 14.23
N ALA A 176 -5.86 -29.41 15.33
CA ALA A 176 -4.68 -30.16 15.78
C ALA A 176 -4.24 -31.22 14.76
N ALA A 177 -5.20 -31.99 14.23
CA ALA A 177 -4.91 -33.02 13.21
C ALA A 177 -4.40 -32.39 11.90
N LEU A 178 -4.97 -31.25 11.50
CA LEU A 178 -4.54 -30.50 10.33
C LEU A 178 -3.09 -30.02 10.46
N LEU A 179 -2.75 -29.42 11.61
CA LEU A 179 -1.42 -28.87 11.87
C LEU A 179 -0.34 -29.95 12.09
N SER A 180 -0.73 -31.19 12.38
CA SER A 180 0.18 -32.33 12.53
C SER A 180 0.51 -33.03 11.21
N GLN A 181 -0.05 -32.58 10.09
CA GLN A 181 0.20 -33.20 8.78
C GLN A 181 1.65 -32.99 8.33
N PRO A 182 2.35 -34.03 7.89
CA PRO A 182 3.65 -33.89 7.25
C PRO A 182 3.51 -33.10 5.95
N ASN A 183 4.43 -32.16 5.72
CA ASN A 183 4.41 -31.31 4.53
C ASN A 183 3.26 -30.31 4.42
N LEU A 184 2.77 -29.79 5.56
CA LEU A 184 1.77 -28.72 5.57
C LEU A 184 2.20 -27.58 4.65
N ARG A 185 1.29 -27.15 3.77
CA ARG A 185 1.49 -26.02 2.89
C ARG A 185 0.64 -24.86 3.36
N ILE A 186 1.20 -23.66 3.31
CA ILE A 186 0.43 -22.44 3.49
C ILE A 186 0.22 -21.76 2.15
N ILE A 187 -1.00 -21.30 1.94
CA ILE A 187 -1.44 -20.58 0.75
C ILE A 187 -1.60 -19.13 1.15
N VAL A 188 -0.83 -18.25 0.51
CA VAL A 188 -0.65 -16.87 0.96
C VAL A 188 -0.71 -15.88 -0.19
N LEU A 189 -1.04 -14.65 0.12
CA LEU A 189 -0.81 -13.52 -0.75
C LEU A 189 0.69 -13.20 -0.84
N ARG A 190 1.04 -12.32 -1.76
CA ARG A 190 2.43 -11.89 -2.03
C ARG A 190 3.22 -11.55 -0.76
N ALA A 191 4.54 -11.64 -0.87
CA ALA A 191 5.46 -11.19 0.18
C ALA A 191 5.15 -9.74 0.61
N GLY A 192 5.24 -9.45 1.93
CA GLY A 192 4.83 -8.17 2.52
C GLY A 192 3.36 -8.12 2.97
N CYS A 193 2.57 -9.19 2.76
CA CYS A 193 1.23 -9.33 3.32
C CYS A 193 1.32 -9.65 4.82
N SER A 194 0.69 -8.82 5.65
CA SER A 194 0.71 -9.00 7.12
C SER A 194 0.01 -10.29 7.58
N TYR A 195 -1.00 -10.76 6.87
CA TYR A 195 -1.67 -12.02 7.21
C TYR A 195 -0.77 -13.23 6.96
N ARG A 196 0.10 -13.17 5.93
CA ARG A 196 1.14 -14.18 5.71
C ARG A 196 2.07 -14.26 6.91
N GLN A 197 2.66 -13.13 7.31
CA GLN A 197 3.58 -13.08 8.44
C GLN A 197 2.90 -13.60 9.72
N ARG A 198 1.65 -13.17 9.96
CA ARG A 198 0.87 -13.61 11.12
C ARG A 198 0.61 -15.11 11.10
N LEU A 199 0.30 -15.70 9.95
CA LEU A 199 0.13 -17.16 9.83
C LEU A 199 1.44 -17.90 10.11
N GLU A 200 2.55 -17.43 9.54
CA GLU A 200 3.88 -18.00 9.81
C GLU A 200 4.22 -17.94 11.31
N ASP A 201 3.96 -16.80 11.97
CA ASP A 201 4.20 -16.61 13.41
C ASP A 201 3.31 -17.52 14.27
N ILE A 202 2.02 -17.66 13.93
CA ILE A 202 1.07 -18.54 14.61
C ILE A 202 1.54 -20.00 14.52
N LEU A 203 2.01 -20.44 13.37
CA LEU A 203 2.50 -21.80 13.15
C LEU A 203 3.84 -22.03 13.85
N ALA A 204 4.75 -21.07 13.79
CA ALA A 204 6.04 -21.13 14.48
C ALA A 204 5.90 -21.27 16.00
N ARG A 205 4.97 -20.52 16.63
CA ARG A 205 4.65 -20.65 18.06
C ARG A 205 4.11 -22.04 18.44
N ARG A 206 3.59 -22.79 17.48
CA ARG A 206 3.16 -24.21 17.65
C ARG A 206 4.23 -25.21 17.27
N GLY A 207 5.47 -24.77 17.03
CA GLY A 207 6.60 -25.62 16.65
C GLY A 207 6.59 -26.09 15.19
N ILE A 208 5.73 -25.51 14.33
CA ILE A 208 5.63 -25.86 12.93
C ILE A 208 6.50 -24.90 12.14
N VAL A 209 7.64 -25.41 11.67
CA VAL A 209 8.66 -24.67 10.90
C VAL A 209 8.92 -25.35 9.56
N GLY A 210 9.64 -24.69 8.66
CA GLY A 210 9.98 -25.25 7.34
C GLY A 210 8.76 -25.37 6.42
N LEU A 211 7.84 -24.44 6.51
CA LEU A 211 6.59 -24.40 5.74
C LEU A 211 6.85 -24.34 4.23
N ARG A 212 6.07 -25.09 3.47
CA ARG A 212 6.00 -24.94 2.02
C ARG A 212 4.99 -23.87 1.65
N LEU A 213 5.44 -22.89 0.87
CA LEU A 213 4.63 -21.75 0.47
C LEU A 213 4.05 -21.95 -0.94
N LEU A 214 2.75 -21.65 -1.10
CA LEU A 214 2.11 -21.42 -2.38
C LEU A 214 1.64 -19.97 -2.39
N GLU A 215 2.23 -19.15 -3.25
CA GLU A 215 1.94 -17.71 -3.32
C GLU A 215 1.03 -17.42 -4.51
N PHE A 216 -0.04 -16.67 -4.27
CA PHE A 216 -1.00 -16.26 -5.28
C PHE A 216 -1.22 -14.73 -5.25
N GLY A 217 -1.62 -14.18 -6.40
CA GLY A 217 -1.88 -12.75 -6.55
C GLY A 217 -3.32 -12.33 -6.29
N THR A 218 -4.27 -13.27 -6.14
CA THR A 218 -5.71 -12.96 -5.97
C THR A 218 -6.35 -13.82 -4.88
N LEU A 219 -7.41 -13.29 -4.28
CA LEU A 219 -8.19 -13.98 -3.24
C LEU A 219 -8.90 -15.22 -3.80
N GLU A 220 -9.42 -15.16 -5.04
CA GLU A 220 -10.10 -16.28 -5.70
C GLU A 220 -9.17 -17.48 -5.87
N ALA A 221 -7.90 -17.23 -6.25
CA ALA A 221 -6.90 -18.29 -6.37
C ALA A 221 -6.60 -18.94 -5.01
N ILE A 222 -6.57 -18.16 -3.92
CA ILE A 222 -6.42 -18.67 -2.56
C ILE A 222 -7.61 -19.55 -2.18
N PHE A 223 -8.84 -19.06 -2.35
CA PHE A 223 -10.04 -19.84 -2.05
C PHE A 223 -10.11 -21.15 -2.83
N GLY A 224 -9.87 -21.09 -4.16
CA GLY A 224 -9.85 -22.26 -5.02
C GLY A 224 -8.79 -23.29 -4.61
N SER A 225 -7.60 -22.81 -4.24
CA SER A 225 -6.48 -23.67 -3.83
C SER A 225 -6.72 -24.36 -2.49
N VAL A 226 -7.28 -23.66 -1.50
CA VAL A 226 -7.67 -24.27 -0.22
C VAL A 226 -8.79 -25.27 -0.42
N ALA A 227 -9.83 -24.94 -1.18
CA ALA A 227 -10.94 -25.85 -1.50
C ALA A 227 -10.47 -27.10 -2.25
N ALA A 228 -9.42 -27.01 -3.06
CA ALA A 228 -8.77 -28.12 -3.74
C ALA A 228 -7.84 -28.96 -2.86
N GLY A 229 -7.68 -28.62 -1.58
CA GLY A 229 -6.85 -29.37 -0.63
C GLY A 229 -5.35 -29.09 -0.73
N LEU A 230 -4.93 -28.01 -1.37
CA LEU A 230 -3.50 -27.71 -1.57
C LEU A 230 -2.81 -27.18 -0.31
N GLY A 231 -3.55 -26.71 0.70
CA GLY A 231 -3.00 -26.17 1.94
C GLY A 231 -4.00 -25.36 2.74
N ILE A 232 -3.50 -24.56 3.68
CA ILE A 232 -4.27 -23.69 4.57
C ILE A 232 -3.97 -22.23 4.32
N SER A 233 -4.89 -21.34 4.71
CA SER A 233 -4.70 -19.89 4.62
C SER A 233 -5.30 -19.16 5.82
N LEU A 234 -4.88 -17.91 6.04
CA LEU A 234 -5.39 -17.03 7.08
C LEU A 234 -5.99 -15.78 6.44
N LEU A 235 -7.28 -15.55 6.62
CA LEU A 235 -8.01 -14.42 6.04
C LEU A 235 -9.10 -13.92 7.00
N PRO A 236 -9.61 -12.67 6.79
CA PRO A 236 -10.78 -12.19 7.51
C PRO A 236 -12.01 -13.09 7.31
N LYS A 237 -12.66 -13.44 8.39
CA LYS A 237 -13.86 -14.32 8.42
C LYS A 237 -14.98 -13.79 7.53
N ALA A 238 -15.22 -12.48 7.56
CA ALA A 238 -16.23 -11.83 6.75
C ALA A 238 -16.01 -12.01 5.24
N LEU A 239 -14.74 -12.07 4.80
CA LEU A 239 -14.39 -12.29 3.39
C LEU A 239 -14.70 -13.72 2.92
N ILE A 240 -14.66 -14.69 3.84
CA ILE A 240 -14.78 -16.11 3.53
C ILE A 240 -16.24 -16.56 3.52
N GLY A 241 -17.14 -15.79 4.15
CA GLY A 241 -18.54 -16.18 4.37
C GLY A 241 -19.24 -16.86 3.19
N PRO A 242 -19.26 -16.28 1.97
CA PRO A 242 -19.90 -16.89 0.80
C PRO A 242 -19.27 -18.23 0.39
N VAL A 243 -17.95 -18.36 0.48
CA VAL A 243 -17.23 -19.60 0.10
C VAL A 243 -17.43 -20.70 1.15
N TRP A 244 -17.45 -20.31 2.43
CA TRP A 244 -17.71 -21.24 3.54
C TRP A 244 -19.14 -21.83 3.48
N GLN A 245 -20.14 -21.00 3.20
CA GLN A 245 -21.54 -21.43 3.05
C GLN A 245 -21.72 -22.49 1.94
N SER A 246 -20.82 -22.54 0.98
CA SER A 246 -20.85 -23.58 -0.08
C SER A 246 -20.33 -24.95 0.39
N GLY A 247 -19.82 -25.08 1.64
CA GLY A 247 -19.23 -26.32 2.17
C GLY A 247 -17.90 -26.73 1.54
N ARG A 248 -17.30 -25.86 0.74
CA ARG A 248 -16.05 -26.15 0.02
C ARG A 248 -14.79 -25.97 0.86
N ILE A 249 -14.91 -25.35 2.02
CA ILE A 249 -13.83 -25.11 2.97
C ILE A 249 -14.33 -25.29 4.41
N THR A 250 -13.40 -25.51 5.36
CA THR A 250 -13.65 -25.54 6.79
C THR A 250 -12.93 -24.35 7.45
N LEU A 251 -13.60 -23.70 8.41
CA LEU A 251 -13.03 -22.62 9.20
C LEU A 251 -12.63 -23.12 10.58
N HIS A 252 -11.43 -22.76 11.00
CA HIS A 252 -10.93 -23.03 12.35
C HIS A 252 -10.71 -21.69 13.06
N PRO A 253 -11.47 -21.42 14.14
CA PRO A 253 -11.29 -20.20 14.92
C PRO A 253 -9.94 -20.19 15.61
N LEU A 254 -9.39 -19.01 15.79
CA LEU A 254 -8.15 -18.77 16.52
C LEU A 254 -8.45 -18.15 17.89
N PRO A 255 -7.52 -18.26 18.87
CA PRO A 255 -7.60 -17.46 20.08
C PRO A 255 -7.68 -15.96 19.75
N ALA A 256 -8.40 -15.18 20.56
CA ALA A 256 -8.62 -13.74 20.31
C ALA A 256 -7.31 -12.95 20.08
N THR A 257 -6.23 -13.32 20.77
CA THR A 257 -4.89 -12.73 20.59
C THR A 257 -4.30 -12.92 19.19
N ASP A 258 -4.70 -13.99 18.52
CA ASP A 258 -4.26 -14.32 17.15
C ASP A 258 -5.30 -13.92 16.10
N ALA A 259 -6.58 -13.90 16.48
CA ALA A 259 -7.69 -13.66 15.58
C ALA A 259 -7.88 -12.17 15.26
N MET A 260 -7.79 -11.30 16.28
CA MET A 260 -8.12 -9.88 16.08
C MET A 260 -6.99 -9.13 15.42
N VAL A 261 -7.35 -8.32 14.44
CA VAL A 261 -6.42 -7.43 13.71
C VAL A 261 -7.10 -6.12 13.37
N ASP A 262 -6.37 -5.03 13.59
CA ASP A 262 -6.82 -3.70 13.22
C ASP A 262 -6.42 -3.37 11.79
N THR A 263 -7.35 -2.84 11.03
CA THR A 263 -7.04 -2.08 9.82
C THR A 263 -6.95 -0.62 10.20
N VAL A 264 -5.77 -0.03 9.98
CA VAL A 264 -5.51 1.37 10.27
C VAL A 264 -5.42 2.17 8.97
N PHE A 265 -5.91 3.40 8.98
CA PHE A 265 -5.59 4.36 7.94
C PHE A 265 -4.33 5.11 8.33
N ILE A 266 -3.34 5.10 7.46
CA ILE A 266 -2.10 5.83 7.63
C ILE A 266 -1.99 6.99 6.65
N ARG A 267 -1.45 8.12 7.12
CA ARG A 267 -1.05 9.25 6.29
C ARG A 267 0.21 9.90 6.83
N ARG A 268 0.87 10.70 6.02
CA ARG A 268 2.01 11.46 6.52
C ARG A 268 1.59 12.51 7.57
N ARG A 269 2.40 12.65 8.60
CA ARG A 269 2.21 13.65 9.66
C ARG A 269 2.37 15.08 9.16
N ASP A 270 3.30 15.28 8.22
CA ASP A 270 3.61 16.56 7.57
C ASP A 270 2.88 16.74 6.22
N GLY A 271 1.95 15.84 5.88
CA GLY A 271 1.16 15.95 4.65
C GLY A 271 0.00 16.92 4.79
N PHE A 272 -0.30 17.67 3.72
CA PHE A 272 -1.52 18.46 3.65
C PHE A 272 -2.74 17.54 3.64
N LEU A 273 -3.68 17.81 4.53
CA LEU A 273 -4.98 17.12 4.56
C LEU A 273 -5.96 17.91 3.68
N SER A 274 -6.13 17.45 2.44
CA SER A 274 -7.07 18.09 1.51
C SER A 274 -8.52 17.92 1.99
N SER A 275 -9.41 18.85 1.59
CA SER A 275 -10.85 18.74 1.85
C SER A 275 -11.44 17.45 1.23
N ALA A 276 -10.91 16.99 0.11
CA ALA A 276 -11.26 15.69 -0.47
C ALA A 276 -10.92 14.51 0.46
N LEU A 277 -9.69 14.45 0.98
CA LEU A 277 -9.29 13.39 1.90
C LEU A 277 -10.00 13.49 3.25
N ALA A 278 -10.20 14.70 3.78
CA ALA A 278 -10.95 14.92 5.02
C ALA A 278 -12.39 14.39 4.91
N ALA A 279 -13.11 14.78 3.86
CA ALA A 279 -14.47 14.30 3.59
C ALA A 279 -14.51 12.77 3.38
N PHE A 280 -13.49 12.18 2.73
CA PHE A 280 -13.40 10.73 2.58
C PHE A 280 -13.26 10.02 3.94
N LEU A 281 -12.40 10.53 4.82
CA LEU A 281 -12.22 9.96 6.16
C LEU A 281 -13.49 10.06 7.00
N ASP A 282 -14.28 11.13 6.86
CA ASP A 282 -15.56 11.26 7.52
C ASP A 282 -16.58 10.22 7.03
N HIS A 283 -16.56 9.87 5.73
CA HIS A 283 -17.35 8.75 5.20
C HIS A 283 -16.90 7.40 5.76
N VAL A 284 -15.59 7.17 5.88
CA VAL A 284 -15.03 5.95 6.49
C VAL A 284 -15.48 5.78 7.94
N ARG A 285 -15.53 6.88 8.71
CA ARG A 285 -15.92 6.90 10.13
C ARG A 285 -17.44 6.83 10.34
N SER A 286 -18.24 7.01 9.30
CA SER A 286 -19.70 7.09 9.45
C SER A 286 -20.29 5.75 9.90
N PRO A 287 -21.34 5.76 10.77
CA PRO A 287 -21.98 4.54 11.28
C PRO A 287 -22.55 3.65 10.17
N SER A 288 -22.96 4.21 9.04
CA SER A 288 -23.44 3.45 7.89
C SER A 288 -22.34 2.65 7.20
N ALA A 289 -21.10 3.13 7.19
CA ALA A 289 -19.94 2.40 6.70
C ALA A 289 -19.54 1.27 7.67
N MET A 290 -19.78 1.45 8.96
CA MET A 290 -19.47 0.45 10.00
C MET A 290 -20.55 -0.61 10.15
N ALA A 291 -21.84 -0.30 9.93
CA ALA A 291 -22.96 -1.23 10.08
C ALA A 291 -23.01 -2.31 8.98
N ASN A 292 -22.69 -1.95 7.73
CA ASN A 292 -22.54 -2.92 6.63
C ASN A 292 -21.34 -3.88 6.80
N ALA A 293 -20.62 -3.70 7.87
CA ALA A 293 -19.45 -4.49 8.25
C ALA A 293 -19.77 -5.65 9.21
N ALA A 294 -20.97 -5.67 9.77
CA ALA A 294 -21.40 -6.63 10.79
C ALA A 294 -22.39 -7.70 10.26
N GLU A 295 -22.92 -7.55 9.03
CA GLU A 295 -23.73 -8.55 8.34
C GLU A 295 -22.88 -9.38 7.35
#